data_1eb78aec243b1bce291d2a0b6db911af
#
_entry.id   1eb78aec243b1bce291d2a0b6db911af
#
_cell.length_a   1.000
_cell.length_b   1.000
_cell.length_c   1.000
_cell.angle_alpha   90.00
_cell.angle_beta   90.00
_cell.angle_gamma   90.00
#
_symmetry.space_group_name_H-M   'P 1'
#
loop_
_entity.id
_entity.type
_entity.pdbx_description
1 polymer ?
#
loop_
_entity_poly.entity_id
_entity_poly.type
_entity_poly.pdbx_seq_one_letter_code
_entity_poly.pdbx_strand_id
1 'polypeptide(L)'
;MTDTSATQSPPPPVISDARPQEVATGVYVIPDGRVPLVPNVGIVVGELEALVIDTGMGLANGRRVLAKARALTDKPLVLTVTHFHPEHGYGAKAFADEGVRIVYNRSQQEELDAKGQAYLDMFRTFGDSVAEQLEGVEFVEPDELYDDRLNLDLGGLRAELLHFGLAHTRGDQVVFLPEQRVLFAGDLLENRIFPIVPWFPPHDVDVNGTRWIEVLDRLEELGPTIVVPGHGEVTGPELIGQVRSYLEDVRARVGSASGTVEEIKTALEPRIREDYVGWDSPEWIGFAIECFYAEHHA
;
A
#
# COMPACT_ATOMS: atom_id res chain seq x y z
N MET A 1 -13.16 30.72 29.15
CA MET A 1 -13.36 29.28 29.01
C MET A 1 -12.35 28.82 27.98
N THR A 2 -11.25 28.28 28.44
CA THR A 2 -10.16 27.78 27.60
C THR A 2 -10.55 26.39 27.13
N ASP A 3 -10.92 26.28 25.87
CA ASP A 3 -11.16 25.00 25.19
C ASP A 3 -9.78 24.32 24.98
N THR A 4 -9.41 23.47 25.90
CA THR A 4 -8.28 22.56 25.76
C THR A 4 -8.81 21.29 25.11
N SER A 5 -9.02 21.30 23.79
CA SER A 5 -9.09 20.08 23.03
C SER A 5 -7.68 19.46 23.08
N ALA A 6 -7.46 18.56 24.03
CA ALA A 6 -6.31 17.68 24.01
C ALA A 6 -6.39 16.91 22.70
N THR A 7 -5.51 17.22 21.75
CA THR A 7 -5.27 16.41 20.58
C THR A 7 -4.82 15.04 21.07
N GLN A 8 -5.73 14.07 21.06
CA GLN A 8 -5.35 12.69 21.35
C GLN A 8 -4.28 12.28 20.34
N SER A 9 -3.18 11.77 20.84
CA SER A 9 -2.17 11.16 19.98
C SER A 9 -2.83 10.09 19.10
N PRO A 10 -2.46 9.99 17.82
CA PRO A 10 -3.01 8.94 16.97
C PRO A 10 -2.80 7.56 17.61
N PRO A 11 -3.70 6.60 17.37
CA PRO A 11 -3.53 5.25 17.89
C PRO A 11 -2.23 4.64 17.32
N PRO A 12 -1.57 3.75 18.07
CA PRO A 12 -0.36 3.09 17.59
C PRO A 12 -0.68 2.27 16.32
N PRO A 13 0.25 2.18 15.34
CA PRO A 13 0.05 1.44 14.10
C PRO A 13 0.14 -0.07 14.33
N VAL A 14 -0.89 -0.64 14.91
CA VAL A 14 -0.97 -2.05 15.29
C VAL A 14 -2.07 -2.74 14.51
N ILE A 15 -1.71 -3.86 13.87
CA ILE A 15 -2.66 -4.74 13.19
C ILE A 15 -3.77 -5.17 14.15
N SER A 16 -5.01 -4.99 13.73
CA SER A 16 -6.22 -5.29 14.49
C SER A 16 -6.22 -6.72 15.06
N ASP A 17 -6.71 -6.90 16.28
CA ASP A 17 -6.93 -8.23 16.88
C ASP A 17 -8.20 -8.91 16.35
N ALA A 18 -9.05 -8.21 15.60
CA ALA A 18 -10.24 -8.78 14.97
C ALA A 18 -9.90 -9.98 14.07
N ARG A 19 -10.87 -10.88 13.91
CA ARG A 19 -10.72 -12.01 12.98
C ARG A 19 -10.66 -11.48 11.55
N PRO A 20 -9.83 -12.11 10.67
CA PRO A 20 -9.87 -11.81 9.25
C PRO A 20 -11.29 -11.96 8.69
N GLN A 21 -11.70 -11.02 7.85
CA GLN A 21 -13.03 -11.02 7.22
C GLN A 21 -12.95 -11.76 5.89
N GLU A 22 -13.83 -12.73 5.67
CA GLU A 22 -13.91 -13.41 4.38
C GLU A 22 -14.64 -12.50 3.37
N VAL A 23 -13.94 -12.12 2.29
CA VAL A 23 -14.47 -11.26 1.23
C VAL A 23 -14.87 -12.04 -0.02
N ALA A 24 -14.30 -13.22 -0.21
CA ALA A 24 -14.69 -14.22 -1.19
C ALA A 24 -14.24 -15.59 -0.68
N THR A 25 -14.74 -16.68 -1.26
CA THR A 25 -14.41 -18.04 -0.81
C THR A 25 -12.90 -18.27 -0.74
N GLY A 26 -12.39 -18.50 0.45
CA GLY A 26 -10.96 -18.71 0.73
C GLY A 26 -10.12 -17.43 0.71
N VAL A 27 -10.72 -16.26 0.59
CA VAL A 27 -10.03 -14.97 0.53
C VAL A 27 -10.43 -14.11 1.73
N TYR A 28 -9.46 -13.78 2.56
CA TYR A 28 -9.65 -13.06 3.81
C TYR A 28 -8.87 -11.78 3.84
N VAL A 29 -9.40 -10.75 4.52
CA VAL A 29 -8.75 -9.47 4.76
C VAL A 29 -8.72 -9.18 6.26
N ILE A 30 -7.57 -8.78 6.77
CA ILE A 30 -7.45 -8.10 8.06
C ILE A 30 -7.58 -6.61 7.74
N PRO A 31 -8.68 -5.95 8.11
CA PRO A 31 -8.89 -4.55 7.73
C PRO A 31 -7.93 -3.61 8.48
N ASP A 32 -7.57 -2.51 7.84
CA ASP A 32 -6.78 -1.42 8.41
C ASP A 32 -7.45 -0.72 9.59
N GLY A 33 -8.80 -0.79 9.66
CA GLY A 33 -9.60 -0.13 10.69
C GLY A 33 -9.48 1.39 10.67
N ARG A 34 -9.00 1.99 9.58
CA ARG A 34 -8.64 3.40 9.44
C ARG A 34 -7.63 3.88 10.48
N VAL A 35 -6.77 2.98 10.96
CA VAL A 35 -5.65 3.33 11.80
C VAL A 35 -4.50 3.81 10.91
N PRO A 36 -3.96 5.02 11.10
CA PRO A 36 -2.84 5.51 10.30
C PRO A 36 -1.68 4.52 10.30
N LEU A 37 -1.03 4.33 9.15
CA LEU A 37 0.10 3.42 8.96
C LEU A 37 -0.22 1.94 9.28
N VAL A 38 -1.48 1.54 9.15
CA VAL A 38 -1.91 0.14 9.18
C VAL A 38 -2.55 -0.19 7.83
N PRO A 39 -2.02 -1.15 7.06
CA PRO A 39 -2.59 -1.53 5.78
C PRO A 39 -3.70 -2.58 5.94
N ASN A 40 -4.48 -2.76 4.89
CA ASN A 40 -5.24 -3.98 4.70
C ASN A 40 -4.30 -5.15 4.39
N VAL A 41 -4.40 -6.23 5.13
CA VAL A 41 -3.58 -7.42 4.93
C VAL A 41 -4.42 -8.54 4.35
N GLY A 42 -3.93 -9.17 3.27
CA GLY A 42 -4.60 -10.27 2.59
C GLY A 42 -4.14 -11.64 3.09
N ILE A 43 -5.08 -12.61 3.16
CA ILE A 43 -4.76 -14.03 3.38
C ILE A 43 -5.62 -14.84 2.41
N VAL A 44 -4.99 -15.58 1.51
CA VAL A 44 -5.66 -16.43 0.51
C VAL A 44 -5.36 -17.87 0.83
N VAL A 45 -6.38 -18.67 1.15
CA VAL A 45 -6.24 -20.06 1.59
C VAL A 45 -6.69 -21.01 0.49
N GLY A 46 -5.74 -21.60 -0.21
CA GLY A 46 -5.99 -22.68 -1.18
C GLY A 46 -5.98 -24.07 -0.56
N GLU A 47 -6.05 -25.11 -1.40
CA GLU A 47 -6.02 -26.50 -0.94
C GLU A 47 -4.60 -27.01 -0.62
N LEU A 48 -3.57 -26.46 -1.27
CA LEU A 48 -2.17 -26.85 -1.17
C LEU A 48 -1.37 -25.94 -0.25
N GLU A 49 -1.47 -24.63 -0.43
CA GLU A 49 -0.76 -23.60 0.32
C GLU A 49 -1.61 -22.36 0.51
N ALA A 50 -1.17 -21.43 1.34
CA ALA A 50 -1.84 -20.15 1.53
C ALA A 50 -0.86 -18.99 1.28
N LEU A 51 -1.37 -17.93 0.64
CA LEU A 51 -0.63 -16.71 0.37
C LEU A 51 -1.01 -15.64 1.41
N VAL A 52 -0.01 -15.00 1.99
CA VAL A 52 -0.17 -13.79 2.82
C VAL A 52 0.33 -12.60 2.02
N ILE A 53 -0.43 -11.51 2.03
CA ILE A 53 -0.16 -10.29 1.29
C ILE A 53 -0.05 -9.16 2.30
N ASP A 54 1.14 -8.59 2.43
CA ASP A 54 1.56 -7.59 3.41
C ASP A 54 1.67 -8.12 4.86
N THR A 55 2.42 -7.40 5.68
CA THR A 55 2.84 -7.86 7.01
C THR A 55 2.48 -6.92 8.16
N GLY A 56 2.17 -5.66 7.84
CA GLY A 56 2.17 -4.60 8.83
C GLY A 56 3.60 -4.14 9.20
N MET A 57 3.67 -3.06 9.93
CA MET A 57 4.90 -2.39 10.35
C MET A 57 5.62 -3.19 11.44
N GLY A 58 6.82 -3.66 11.12
CA GLY A 58 7.75 -4.26 12.09
C GLY A 58 7.37 -5.65 12.61
N LEU A 59 8.30 -6.20 13.39
CA LEU A 59 8.27 -7.62 13.80
C LEU A 59 7.01 -8.00 14.60
N ALA A 60 6.52 -7.13 15.47
CA ALA A 60 5.35 -7.41 16.29
C ALA A 60 4.08 -7.55 15.43
N ASN A 61 3.88 -6.67 14.45
CA ASN A 61 2.77 -6.76 13.51
C ASN A 61 2.90 -7.98 12.59
N GLY A 62 4.09 -8.26 12.07
CA GLY A 62 4.35 -9.46 11.29
C GLY A 62 3.96 -10.74 12.03
N ARG A 63 4.30 -10.86 13.33
CA ARG A 63 3.88 -11.99 14.18
C ARG A 63 2.36 -12.06 14.36
N ARG A 64 1.67 -10.91 14.47
CA ARG A 64 0.19 -10.86 14.56
C ARG A 64 -0.45 -11.38 13.27
N VAL A 65 0.04 -10.93 12.10
CA VAL A 65 -0.43 -11.38 10.80
C VAL A 65 -0.19 -12.88 10.63
N LEU A 66 1.02 -13.35 10.93
CA LEU A 66 1.37 -14.78 10.87
C LEU A 66 0.46 -15.65 11.75
N ALA A 67 0.22 -15.21 12.99
CA ALA A 67 -0.68 -15.92 13.90
C ALA A 67 -2.11 -16.00 13.36
N LYS A 68 -2.60 -14.94 12.70
CA LYS A 68 -3.93 -14.92 12.06
C LYS A 68 -3.98 -15.85 10.84
N ALA A 69 -2.94 -15.90 10.03
CA ALA A 69 -2.84 -16.83 8.91
C ALA A 69 -2.84 -18.29 9.43
N ARG A 70 -2.08 -18.59 10.47
CA ARG A 70 -2.05 -19.91 11.12
C ARG A 70 -3.38 -20.28 11.81
N ALA A 71 -4.17 -19.31 12.24
CA ALA A 71 -5.50 -19.58 12.78
C ALA A 71 -6.53 -19.98 11.69
N LEU A 72 -6.27 -19.64 10.43
CA LEU A 72 -7.09 -20.02 9.28
C LEU A 72 -6.65 -21.35 8.66
N THR A 73 -5.34 -21.68 8.71
CA THR A 73 -4.80 -22.86 8.02
C THR A 73 -3.48 -23.34 8.65
N ASP A 74 -3.26 -24.65 8.59
CA ASP A 74 -1.99 -25.31 8.93
C ASP A 74 -1.09 -25.59 7.70
N LYS A 75 -1.53 -25.19 6.51
CA LYS A 75 -0.83 -25.41 5.25
C LYS A 75 0.46 -24.58 5.16
N PRO A 76 1.39 -24.93 4.26
CA PRO A 76 2.53 -24.07 3.93
C PRO A 76 2.07 -22.64 3.59
N LEU A 77 2.83 -21.65 4.06
CA LEU A 77 2.57 -20.26 3.75
C LEU A 77 3.57 -19.75 2.72
N VAL A 78 3.11 -18.82 1.91
CA VAL A 78 3.92 -17.96 1.06
C VAL A 78 3.64 -16.54 1.47
N LEU A 79 4.67 -15.70 1.59
CA LEU A 79 4.55 -14.27 1.83
C LEU A 79 4.91 -13.50 0.57
N THR A 80 4.11 -12.49 0.25
CA THR A 80 4.47 -11.40 -0.65
C THR A 80 4.06 -10.06 -0.05
N VAL A 81 4.64 -8.95 -0.51
CA VAL A 81 4.22 -7.61 -0.10
C VAL A 81 3.92 -6.76 -1.33
N THR A 82 2.96 -5.86 -1.22
CA THR A 82 2.52 -5.02 -2.34
C THR A 82 3.61 -4.04 -2.78
N HIS A 83 4.36 -3.50 -1.83
CA HIS A 83 5.51 -2.63 -2.05
C HIS A 83 6.37 -2.53 -0.78
N PHE A 84 7.52 -1.85 -0.85
CA PHE A 84 8.55 -1.91 0.19
C PHE A 84 8.30 -1.00 1.41
N HIS A 85 7.25 -0.17 1.43
CA HIS A 85 7.03 0.77 2.53
C HIS A 85 6.90 0.08 3.89
N PRO A 86 7.31 0.75 5.00
CA PRO A 86 7.43 0.12 6.31
C PRO A 86 6.16 -0.55 6.82
N GLU A 87 4.99 0.09 6.62
CA GLU A 87 3.68 -0.41 7.06
C GLU A 87 3.23 -1.66 6.30
N HIS A 88 3.76 -1.92 5.10
CA HIS A 88 3.44 -3.08 4.28
C HIS A 88 4.43 -4.23 4.47
N GLY A 89 5.76 -3.94 4.45
CA GLY A 89 6.78 -4.96 4.30
C GLY A 89 7.65 -5.26 5.52
N TYR A 90 7.77 -4.36 6.49
CA TYR A 90 8.82 -4.48 7.52
C TYR A 90 8.53 -5.50 8.62
N GLY A 91 7.38 -6.18 8.55
CA GLY A 91 7.10 -7.36 9.38
C GLY A 91 7.58 -8.69 8.78
N ALA A 92 8.20 -8.70 7.60
CA ALA A 92 8.58 -9.92 6.86
C ALA A 92 9.51 -10.86 7.65
N LYS A 93 10.37 -10.32 8.54
CA LYS A 93 11.26 -11.10 9.41
C LYS A 93 10.50 -12.13 10.26
N ALA A 94 9.28 -11.83 10.70
CA ALA A 94 8.46 -12.77 11.45
C ALA A 94 8.13 -14.04 10.65
N PHE A 95 7.99 -13.91 9.35
CA PHE A 95 7.72 -15.02 8.43
C PHE A 95 9.01 -15.78 8.09
N ALA A 96 10.10 -15.07 7.83
CA ALA A 96 11.42 -15.68 7.59
C ALA A 96 11.89 -16.55 8.77
N ASP A 97 11.67 -16.09 10.01
CA ASP A 97 12.02 -16.84 11.22
C ASP A 97 11.28 -18.20 11.34
N GLU A 98 10.09 -18.30 10.75
CA GLU A 98 9.27 -19.52 10.70
C GLU A 98 9.47 -20.34 9.40
N GLY A 99 10.44 -19.93 8.56
CA GLY A 99 10.76 -20.62 7.30
C GLY A 99 9.65 -20.52 6.25
N VAL A 100 8.86 -19.46 6.29
CA VAL A 100 7.86 -19.16 5.25
C VAL A 100 8.57 -18.71 3.98
N ARG A 101 8.19 -19.28 2.84
CA ARG A 101 8.70 -18.85 1.52
C ARG A 101 8.29 -17.40 1.22
N ILE A 102 9.26 -16.56 0.90
CA ILE A 102 9.07 -15.12 0.62
C ILE A 102 9.32 -14.87 -0.87
N VAL A 103 8.39 -14.17 -1.51
CA VAL A 103 8.41 -13.90 -2.96
C VAL A 103 8.20 -12.42 -3.20
N TYR A 104 9.16 -11.77 -3.87
CA TYR A 104 9.08 -10.34 -4.21
C TYR A 104 9.28 -10.14 -5.72
N ASN A 105 8.77 -9.02 -6.26
CA ASN A 105 9.26 -8.58 -7.55
C ASN A 105 10.67 -7.97 -7.39
N ARG A 106 11.48 -8.03 -8.45
CA ARG A 106 12.88 -7.58 -8.42
C ARG A 106 13.01 -6.09 -8.13
N SER A 107 12.15 -5.26 -8.73
CA SER A 107 12.19 -3.81 -8.52
C SER A 107 11.90 -3.42 -7.07
N GLN A 108 11.01 -4.15 -6.41
CA GLN A 108 10.72 -3.96 -4.98
C GLN A 108 11.93 -4.31 -4.10
N GLN A 109 12.61 -5.42 -4.39
CA GLN A 109 13.83 -5.79 -3.65
C GLN A 109 14.93 -4.74 -3.85
N GLU A 110 15.12 -4.28 -5.08
CA GLU A 110 16.09 -3.23 -5.39
C GLU A 110 15.78 -1.92 -4.65
N GLU A 111 14.50 -1.55 -4.51
CA GLU A 111 14.10 -0.39 -3.70
C GLU A 111 14.34 -0.60 -2.21
N LEU A 112 13.99 -1.77 -1.68
CA LEU A 112 14.24 -2.11 -0.29
C LEU A 112 15.73 -2.03 0.04
N ASP A 113 16.58 -2.56 -0.83
CA ASP A 113 18.04 -2.50 -0.68
C ASP A 113 18.56 -1.06 -0.71
N ALA A 114 18.01 -0.24 -1.61
CA ALA A 114 18.48 1.14 -1.81
C ALA A 114 17.93 2.11 -0.76
N LYS A 115 16.68 1.96 -0.34
CA LYS A 115 15.94 2.95 0.43
C LYS A 115 15.45 2.46 1.79
N GLY A 116 15.40 1.15 2.03
CA GLY A 116 14.77 0.56 3.21
C GLY A 116 15.27 1.14 4.52
N GLN A 117 16.60 1.33 4.69
CA GLN A 117 17.15 1.92 5.90
C GLN A 117 16.76 3.40 6.06
N ALA A 118 16.72 4.16 4.97
CA ALA A 118 16.33 5.57 5.01
C ALA A 118 14.86 5.74 5.41
N TYR A 119 13.97 4.87 4.88
CA TYR A 119 12.56 4.84 5.28
C TYR A 119 12.38 4.40 6.74
N LEU A 120 13.13 3.39 7.20
CA LEU A 120 13.12 2.98 8.60
C LEU A 120 13.49 4.14 9.53
N ASP A 121 14.54 4.88 9.20
CA ASP A 121 14.99 6.02 10.00
C ASP A 121 13.99 7.19 9.95
N MET A 122 13.40 7.46 8.78
CA MET A 122 12.37 8.49 8.60
C MET A 122 11.11 8.15 9.42
N PHE A 123 10.59 6.93 9.31
CA PHE A 123 9.36 6.54 10.02
C PHE A 123 9.52 6.55 11.53
N ARG A 124 10.70 6.24 12.06
CA ARG A 124 10.99 6.38 13.50
C ARG A 124 10.80 7.81 14.01
N THR A 125 10.83 8.81 13.14
CA THR A 125 10.59 10.23 13.52
C THR A 125 9.11 10.59 13.61
N PHE A 126 8.19 9.70 13.19
CA PHE A 126 6.75 9.97 13.19
C PHE A 126 6.10 9.84 14.58
N GLY A 127 6.88 9.52 15.60
CA GLY A 127 6.46 9.48 17.00
C GLY A 127 6.84 8.18 17.70
N ASP A 128 6.77 8.20 19.05
CA ASP A 128 7.21 7.09 19.89
C ASP A 128 6.51 5.77 19.58
N SER A 129 5.20 5.81 19.33
CA SER A 129 4.41 4.62 19.01
C SER A 129 4.82 3.96 17.68
N VAL A 130 5.26 4.76 16.70
CA VAL A 130 5.80 4.26 15.43
C VAL A 130 7.20 3.70 15.63
N ALA A 131 8.05 4.43 16.37
CA ALA A 131 9.39 3.99 16.69
C ALA A 131 9.42 2.64 17.42
N GLU A 132 8.49 2.42 18.38
CA GLU A 132 8.32 1.15 19.09
C GLU A 132 7.99 -0.02 18.15
N GLN A 133 7.10 0.19 17.15
CA GLN A 133 6.77 -0.86 16.17
C GLN A 133 7.96 -1.22 15.28
N LEU A 134 8.86 -0.28 15.07
CA LEU A 134 10.06 -0.44 14.23
C LEU A 134 11.30 -0.94 15.01
N GLU A 135 11.15 -1.27 16.30
CA GLU A 135 12.24 -1.87 17.05
C GLU A 135 12.58 -3.27 16.52
N GLY A 136 13.88 -3.53 16.32
CA GLY A 136 14.38 -4.83 15.88
C GLY A 136 13.97 -5.22 14.45
N VAL A 137 13.59 -4.25 13.60
CA VAL A 137 13.37 -4.51 12.17
C VAL A 137 14.68 -4.97 11.54
N GLU A 138 14.60 -6.09 10.84
CA GLU A 138 15.65 -6.64 9.99
C GLU A 138 15.05 -6.91 8.59
N PHE A 139 15.73 -6.45 7.56
CA PHE A 139 15.34 -6.76 6.18
C PHE A 139 15.70 -8.20 5.85
N VAL A 140 14.84 -8.85 5.06
CA VAL A 140 15.01 -10.25 4.69
C VAL A 140 15.15 -10.36 3.18
N GLU A 141 16.03 -11.26 2.76
CA GLU A 141 16.14 -11.63 1.35
C GLU A 141 14.99 -12.56 0.97
N PRO A 142 14.32 -12.35 -0.17
CA PRO A 142 13.31 -13.27 -0.66
C PRO A 142 13.92 -14.59 -1.15
N ASP A 143 13.15 -15.66 -1.04
CA ASP A 143 13.52 -16.98 -1.60
C ASP A 143 13.37 -17.01 -3.13
N GLU A 144 12.49 -16.15 -3.67
CA GLU A 144 12.20 -16.08 -5.10
C GLU A 144 11.97 -14.65 -5.53
N LEU A 145 12.62 -14.26 -6.63
CA LEU A 145 12.41 -12.98 -7.32
C LEU A 145 11.79 -13.21 -8.69
N TYR A 146 10.81 -12.37 -9.03
CA TYR A 146 10.24 -12.33 -10.38
C TYR A 146 10.29 -10.91 -10.95
N ASP A 147 10.14 -10.77 -12.26
CA ASP A 147 10.20 -9.46 -12.93
C ASP A 147 8.79 -8.86 -13.08
N ASP A 148 8.02 -9.27 -14.09
CA ASP A 148 6.73 -8.64 -14.39
C ASP A 148 5.53 -9.42 -13.83
N ARG A 149 5.63 -10.75 -13.77
CA ARG A 149 4.51 -11.62 -13.40
C ARG A 149 4.98 -12.94 -12.78
N LEU A 150 4.29 -13.34 -11.73
CA LEU A 150 4.37 -14.69 -11.19
C LEU A 150 2.97 -15.24 -10.94
N ASN A 151 2.74 -16.51 -11.31
CA ASN A 151 1.50 -17.22 -11.00
C ASN A 151 1.77 -18.23 -9.90
N LEU A 152 1.01 -18.17 -8.81
CA LEU A 152 1.02 -19.14 -7.73
C LEU A 152 -0.25 -19.99 -7.79
N ASP A 153 -0.08 -21.30 -7.87
CA ASP A 153 -1.17 -22.27 -7.74
C ASP A 153 -1.29 -22.70 -6.28
N LEU A 154 -2.28 -22.16 -5.59
CA LEU A 154 -2.52 -22.44 -4.17
C LEU A 154 -3.35 -23.72 -3.96
N GLY A 155 -3.69 -24.43 -5.03
CA GLY A 155 -4.61 -25.57 -5.02
C GLY A 155 -6.07 -25.10 -5.06
N GLY A 156 -6.66 -25.13 -6.27
CA GLY A 156 -8.04 -24.68 -6.49
C GLY A 156 -8.22 -23.14 -6.51
N LEU A 157 -7.21 -22.38 -6.11
CA LEU A 157 -7.12 -20.93 -6.21
C LEU A 157 -5.79 -20.56 -6.87
N ARG A 158 -5.84 -19.65 -7.83
CA ARG A 158 -4.65 -19.08 -8.47
C ARG A 158 -4.48 -17.63 -8.04
N ALA A 159 -3.26 -17.27 -7.65
CA ALA A 159 -2.88 -15.88 -7.40
C ALA A 159 -1.90 -15.42 -8.49
N GLU A 160 -2.22 -14.31 -9.15
CA GLU A 160 -1.36 -13.66 -10.13
C GLU A 160 -0.73 -12.43 -9.45
N LEU A 161 0.58 -12.49 -9.21
CA LEU A 161 1.38 -11.37 -8.76
C LEU A 161 1.80 -10.59 -9.99
N LEU A 162 1.41 -9.33 -10.10
CA LEU A 162 1.58 -8.51 -11.32
C LEU A 162 2.27 -7.21 -10.95
N HIS A 163 3.40 -6.95 -11.61
CA HIS A 163 4.15 -5.70 -11.55
C HIS A 163 3.98 -4.96 -12.87
N PHE A 164 3.44 -3.73 -12.83
CA PHE A 164 3.17 -2.93 -14.02
C PHE A 164 4.18 -1.79 -14.23
N GLY A 165 5.22 -1.76 -13.41
CA GLY A 165 6.25 -0.73 -13.42
C GLY A 165 5.96 0.39 -12.44
N LEU A 166 6.76 1.45 -12.53
CA LEU A 166 6.73 2.61 -11.65
C LEU A 166 5.35 3.29 -11.62
N ALA A 167 4.82 3.49 -10.41
CA ALA A 167 3.61 4.26 -10.14
C ALA A 167 3.73 4.98 -8.80
N HIS A 168 3.19 4.40 -7.69
CA HIS A 168 3.37 4.86 -6.32
C HIS A 168 4.82 4.64 -5.84
N THR A 169 5.39 3.46 -6.12
CA THR A 169 6.81 3.13 -6.00
C THR A 169 7.31 2.47 -7.29
N ARG A 170 8.62 2.19 -7.38
CA ARG A 170 9.17 1.43 -8.53
C ARG A 170 8.76 -0.04 -8.48
N GLY A 171 8.56 -0.56 -7.28
CA GLY A 171 8.32 -1.97 -7.01
C GLY A 171 6.85 -2.33 -6.72
N ASP A 172 5.90 -1.45 -7.05
CA ASP A 172 4.49 -1.76 -6.86
C ASP A 172 4.10 -3.06 -7.53
N GLN A 173 3.40 -3.91 -6.78
CA GLN A 173 2.73 -5.07 -7.34
C GLN A 173 1.30 -5.16 -6.83
N VAL A 174 0.46 -5.77 -7.64
CA VAL A 174 -0.89 -6.17 -7.22
C VAL A 174 -0.99 -7.69 -7.18
N VAL A 175 -1.88 -8.20 -6.35
CA VAL A 175 -2.25 -9.61 -6.37
C VAL A 175 -3.68 -9.74 -6.88
N PHE A 176 -3.83 -10.39 -8.03
CA PHE A 176 -5.13 -10.65 -8.64
C PHE A 176 -5.50 -12.12 -8.53
N LEU A 177 -6.72 -12.39 -8.09
CA LEU A 177 -7.31 -13.72 -7.98
C LEU A 177 -8.39 -13.86 -9.07
N PRO A 178 -8.07 -14.40 -10.24
CA PRO A 178 -8.94 -14.32 -11.42
C PRO A 178 -10.27 -15.08 -11.24
N GLU A 179 -10.28 -16.19 -10.54
CA GLU A 179 -11.48 -16.99 -10.28
C GLU A 179 -12.47 -16.27 -9.34
N GLN A 180 -11.96 -15.57 -8.31
CA GLN A 180 -12.73 -14.79 -7.34
C GLN A 180 -12.95 -13.35 -7.80
N ARG A 181 -12.19 -12.89 -8.80
CA ARG A 181 -12.16 -11.51 -9.27
C ARG A 181 -11.86 -10.51 -8.15
N VAL A 182 -10.96 -10.90 -7.23
CA VAL A 182 -10.47 -10.06 -6.12
C VAL A 182 -9.12 -9.49 -6.50
N LEU A 183 -8.95 -8.18 -6.31
CA LEU A 183 -7.71 -7.45 -6.53
C LEU A 183 -7.22 -6.88 -5.19
N PHE A 184 -6.02 -7.25 -4.76
CA PHE A 184 -5.27 -6.56 -3.73
C PHE A 184 -4.35 -5.57 -4.43
N ALA A 185 -4.55 -4.28 -4.18
CA ALA A 185 -3.93 -3.23 -4.98
C ALA A 185 -2.76 -2.51 -4.28
N GLY A 186 -2.55 -2.74 -2.99
CA GLY A 186 -1.64 -1.90 -2.21
C GLY A 186 -2.00 -0.43 -2.34
N ASP A 187 -1.02 0.45 -2.22
CA ASP A 187 -1.22 1.90 -2.27
C ASP A 187 -1.31 2.49 -3.70
N LEU A 188 -1.50 1.61 -4.69
CA LEU A 188 -2.05 2.06 -5.96
C LEU A 188 -3.51 2.53 -5.82
N LEU A 189 -4.20 2.08 -4.76
CA LEU A 189 -5.58 2.45 -4.45
C LEU A 189 -5.77 2.61 -2.95
N GLU A 190 -6.27 3.78 -2.54
CA GLU A 190 -6.76 4.04 -1.19
C GLU A 190 -8.24 4.44 -1.26
N ASN A 191 -9.06 3.91 -0.37
CA ASN A 191 -10.49 4.17 -0.38
C ASN A 191 -10.87 5.34 0.51
N ARG A 192 -11.34 6.45 -0.10
CA ARG A 192 -11.71 7.69 0.59
C ARG A 192 -10.57 8.30 1.42
N ILE A 193 -9.35 8.15 0.91
CA ILE A 193 -8.13 8.78 1.37
C ILE A 193 -7.51 9.42 0.14
N PHE A 194 -6.95 10.63 0.27
CA PHE A 194 -6.18 11.20 -0.83
C PHE A 194 -4.96 10.31 -1.12
N PRO A 195 -4.74 9.91 -2.37
CA PRO A 195 -3.62 9.04 -2.75
C PRO A 195 -2.31 9.47 -2.13
N ILE A 196 -1.65 8.51 -1.47
CA ILE A 196 -0.36 8.72 -0.83
C ILE A 196 0.69 8.83 -1.93
N VAL A 197 1.18 10.05 -2.16
CA VAL A 197 2.21 10.31 -3.18
C VAL A 197 3.54 10.52 -2.47
N PRO A 198 4.44 9.51 -2.41
CA PRO A 198 5.69 9.57 -1.63
C PRO A 198 6.76 10.40 -2.35
N TRP A 199 6.49 11.69 -2.57
CA TRP A 199 7.40 12.63 -3.18
C TRP A 199 8.23 13.34 -2.10
N PHE A 200 9.44 12.86 -1.83
CA PHE A 200 10.31 13.32 -0.74
C PHE A 200 11.71 13.73 -1.22
N PRO A 201 11.84 14.75 -2.11
CA PRO A 201 13.14 15.17 -2.64
C PRO A 201 14.06 15.68 -1.53
N PRO A 202 15.37 15.43 -1.59
CA PRO A 202 16.07 14.68 -2.65
C PRO A 202 16.12 13.16 -2.38
N HIS A 203 15.47 12.64 -1.36
CA HIS A 203 15.65 11.28 -0.84
C HIS A 203 14.86 10.24 -1.63
N ASP A 204 13.63 10.56 -2.00
CA ASP A 204 12.78 9.73 -2.83
C ASP A 204 12.00 10.58 -3.84
N VAL A 205 12.15 10.27 -5.12
CA VAL A 205 11.48 10.90 -6.26
C VAL A 205 11.04 9.86 -7.27
N ASP A 206 10.93 8.61 -6.85
CA ASP A 206 10.61 7.48 -7.73
C ASP A 206 9.09 7.23 -7.87
N VAL A 207 8.25 8.15 -7.39
CA VAL A 207 6.81 8.16 -7.73
C VAL A 207 6.59 8.86 -9.07
N ASN A 208 5.63 8.35 -9.86
CA ASN A 208 5.26 8.99 -11.12
C ASN A 208 3.74 8.96 -11.34
N GLY A 209 3.10 10.10 -11.18
CA GLY A 209 1.64 10.24 -11.25
C GLY A 209 1.07 9.94 -12.63
N THR A 210 1.78 10.30 -13.72
CA THR A 210 1.35 10.01 -15.08
C THR A 210 1.39 8.52 -15.38
N ARG A 211 2.45 7.81 -14.97
CA ARG A 211 2.55 6.36 -15.09
C ARG A 211 1.52 5.65 -14.20
N TRP A 212 1.25 6.19 -13.01
CA TRP A 212 0.24 5.65 -12.11
C TRP A 212 -1.16 5.63 -12.77
N ILE A 213 -1.54 6.70 -13.46
CA ILE A 213 -2.79 6.72 -14.25
C ILE A 213 -2.82 5.57 -15.27
N GLU A 214 -1.72 5.33 -16.01
CA GLU A 214 -1.62 4.23 -16.97
C GLU A 214 -1.71 2.84 -16.29
N VAL A 215 -1.13 2.70 -15.09
CA VAL A 215 -1.25 1.46 -14.31
C VAL A 215 -2.70 1.24 -13.88
N LEU A 216 -3.42 2.27 -13.46
CA LEU A 216 -4.85 2.15 -13.10
C LEU A 216 -5.71 1.67 -14.28
N ASP A 217 -5.42 2.07 -15.52
CA ASP A 217 -6.08 1.52 -16.71
C ASP A 217 -5.86 0.00 -16.84
N ARG A 218 -4.63 -0.45 -16.54
CA ARG A 218 -4.31 -1.90 -16.55
C ARG A 218 -5.04 -2.65 -15.43
N LEU A 219 -5.23 -2.05 -14.25
CA LEU A 219 -6.01 -2.67 -13.17
C LEU A 219 -7.48 -2.81 -13.56
N GLU A 220 -8.06 -1.84 -14.25
CA GLU A 220 -9.43 -1.90 -14.74
C GLU A 220 -9.61 -3.03 -15.77
N GLU A 221 -8.62 -3.24 -16.67
CA GLU A 221 -8.62 -4.32 -17.66
C GLU A 221 -8.65 -5.73 -17.04
N LEU A 222 -8.13 -5.92 -15.81
CA LEU A 222 -8.21 -7.19 -15.09
C LEU A 222 -9.66 -7.56 -14.75
N GLY A 223 -10.56 -6.59 -14.70
CA GLY A 223 -11.99 -6.75 -14.44
C GLY A 223 -12.30 -7.27 -13.03
N PRO A 224 -11.70 -6.72 -11.96
CA PRO A 224 -12.05 -7.13 -10.60
C PRO A 224 -13.52 -6.82 -10.29
N THR A 225 -14.08 -7.52 -9.32
CA THR A 225 -15.41 -7.20 -8.75
C THR A 225 -15.29 -6.81 -7.27
N ILE A 226 -14.18 -7.18 -6.65
CA ILE A 226 -13.82 -6.81 -5.28
C ILE A 226 -12.41 -6.23 -5.33
N VAL A 227 -12.25 -5.04 -4.74
CA VAL A 227 -10.97 -4.35 -4.62
C VAL A 227 -10.63 -4.20 -3.14
N VAL A 228 -9.46 -4.69 -2.78
CA VAL A 228 -8.84 -4.50 -1.47
C VAL A 228 -7.76 -3.44 -1.65
N PRO A 229 -8.01 -2.19 -1.23
CA PRO A 229 -7.02 -1.13 -1.29
C PRO A 229 -5.92 -1.33 -0.25
N GLY A 230 -4.82 -0.60 -0.33
CA GLY A 230 -3.82 -0.57 0.73
C GLY A 230 -4.41 -0.04 2.02
N HIS A 231 -5.19 1.04 1.93
CA HIS A 231 -5.87 1.66 3.06
C HIS A 231 -7.34 1.96 2.76
N GLY A 232 -8.17 1.93 3.81
CA GLY A 232 -9.62 2.12 3.74
C GLY A 232 -10.39 0.82 3.48
N GLU A 233 -11.71 0.92 3.37
CA GLU A 233 -12.61 -0.24 3.30
C GLU A 233 -12.48 -0.97 1.95
N VAL A 234 -12.58 -2.31 2.00
CA VAL A 234 -12.80 -3.15 0.81
C VAL A 234 -14.05 -2.66 0.06
N THR A 235 -13.95 -2.57 -1.26
CA THR A 235 -15.00 -1.98 -2.09
C THR A 235 -15.09 -2.65 -3.47
N GLY A 236 -15.85 -2.07 -4.40
CA GLY A 236 -15.96 -2.49 -5.78
C GLY A 236 -14.94 -1.83 -6.72
N PRO A 237 -14.99 -2.15 -8.01
CA PRO A 237 -14.05 -1.67 -9.03
C PRO A 237 -14.15 -0.16 -9.31
N GLU A 238 -15.22 0.50 -8.88
CA GLU A 238 -15.42 1.95 -9.03
C GLU A 238 -14.29 2.77 -8.39
N LEU A 239 -13.59 2.20 -7.39
CA LEU A 239 -12.46 2.85 -6.74
C LEU A 239 -11.33 3.16 -7.73
N ILE A 240 -11.06 2.26 -8.68
CA ILE A 240 -10.02 2.45 -9.71
C ILE A 240 -10.29 3.74 -10.49
N GLY A 241 -11.53 3.92 -10.95
CA GLY A 241 -11.94 5.13 -11.67
C GLY A 241 -11.93 6.39 -10.80
N GLN A 242 -12.24 6.28 -9.51
CA GLN A 242 -12.19 7.41 -8.58
C GLN A 242 -10.76 7.92 -8.36
N VAL A 243 -9.82 7.03 -8.06
CA VAL A 243 -8.41 7.38 -7.88
C VAL A 243 -7.81 7.92 -9.18
N ARG A 244 -8.10 7.26 -10.33
CA ARG A 244 -7.68 7.75 -11.65
C ARG A 244 -8.17 9.16 -11.91
N SER A 245 -9.45 9.43 -11.69
CA SER A 245 -10.04 10.74 -11.91
C SER A 245 -9.41 11.82 -11.03
N TYR A 246 -9.07 11.50 -9.79
CA TYR A 246 -8.34 12.39 -8.91
C TYR A 246 -6.94 12.74 -9.47
N LEU A 247 -6.15 11.74 -9.84
CA LEU A 247 -4.80 11.96 -10.38
C LEU A 247 -4.84 12.76 -11.69
N GLU A 248 -5.79 12.46 -12.58
CA GLU A 248 -6.02 13.22 -13.82
C GLU A 248 -6.41 14.67 -13.55
N ASP A 249 -7.28 14.92 -12.57
CA ASP A 249 -7.70 16.25 -12.18
C ASP A 249 -6.54 17.08 -11.62
N VAL A 250 -5.74 16.51 -10.69
CA VAL A 250 -4.54 17.19 -10.15
C VAL A 250 -3.56 17.50 -11.28
N ARG A 251 -3.26 16.53 -12.16
CA ARG A 251 -2.37 16.70 -13.31
C ARG A 251 -2.83 17.84 -14.23
N ALA A 252 -4.12 17.88 -14.56
CA ALA A 252 -4.70 18.90 -15.43
C ALA A 252 -4.63 20.30 -14.80
N ARG A 253 -4.94 20.41 -13.51
CA ARG A 253 -4.88 21.69 -12.77
C ARG A 253 -3.45 22.21 -12.69
N VAL A 254 -2.49 21.35 -12.35
CA VAL A 254 -1.07 21.71 -12.29
C VAL A 254 -0.55 22.12 -13.66
N GLY A 255 -0.85 21.35 -14.72
CA GLY A 255 -0.43 21.69 -16.09
C GLY A 255 -1.04 22.97 -16.65
N SER A 256 -2.15 23.43 -16.09
CA SER A 256 -2.80 24.70 -16.48
C SER A 256 -2.40 25.88 -15.61
N ALA A 257 -1.71 25.65 -14.50
CA ALA A 257 -1.29 26.66 -13.56
C ALA A 257 0.01 27.34 -14.02
N SER A 258 0.26 28.55 -13.50
CA SER A 258 1.51 29.29 -13.72
C SER A 258 2.03 29.80 -12.39
N GLY A 259 3.35 29.77 -12.20
CA GLY A 259 3.99 30.22 -10.98
C GLY A 259 4.93 29.17 -10.39
N THR A 260 5.39 29.41 -9.19
CA THR A 260 6.18 28.45 -8.42
C THR A 260 5.29 27.33 -7.85
N VAL A 261 5.88 26.20 -7.53
CA VAL A 261 5.14 25.07 -6.93
C VAL A 261 4.39 25.49 -5.65
N GLU A 262 4.98 26.34 -4.82
CA GLU A 262 4.36 26.85 -3.59
C GLU A 262 3.14 27.75 -3.85
N GLU A 263 3.20 28.59 -4.88
CA GLU A 263 2.05 29.40 -5.30
C GLU A 263 0.92 28.51 -5.82
N ILE A 264 1.26 27.48 -6.58
CA ILE A 264 0.30 26.51 -7.14
C ILE A 264 -0.34 25.69 -6.01
N LYS A 265 0.44 25.18 -5.05
CA LYS A 265 -0.08 24.47 -3.86
C LYS A 265 -1.06 25.36 -3.10
N THR A 266 -0.65 26.57 -2.75
CA THR A 266 -1.50 27.54 -2.03
C THR A 266 -2.85 27.77 -2.74
N ALA A 267 -2.84 27.80 -4.08
CA ALA A 267 -4.05 28.07 -4.87
C ALA A 267 -4.92 26.83 -5.06
N LEU A 268 -4.33 25.64 -5.20
CA LEU A 268 -5.05 24.43 -5.59
C LEU A 268 -5.48 23.53 -4.41
N GLU A 269 -4.67 23.37 -3.36
CA GLU A 269 -4.98 22.49 -2.24
C GLU A 269 -6.38 22.73 -1.64
N PRO A 270 -6.79 23.97 -1.31
CA PRO A 270 -8.11 24.19 -0.74
C PRO A 270 -9.24 23.78 -1.69
N ARG A 271 -9.07 24.03 -2.99
CA ARG A 271 -10.08 23.71 -4.01
C ARG A 271 -10.21 22.21 -4.24
N ILE A 272 -9.07 21.50 -4.33
CA ILE A 272 -9.07 20.06 -4.48
C ILE A 272 -9.73 19.42 -3.26
N ARG A 273 -9.41 19.89 -2.04
CA ARG A 273 -10.04 19.40 -0.82
C ARG A 273 -11.56 19.62 -0.81
N GLU A 274 -12.04 20.74 -1.35
CA GLU A 274 -13.47 21.04 -1.47
C GLU A 274 -14.17 20.13 -2.49
N ASP A 275 -13.51 19.74 -3.58
CA ASP A 275 -14.08 18.89 -4.64
C ASP A 275 -14.17 17.42 -4.22
N TYR A 276 -13.27 16.96 -3.33
CA TYR A 276 -13.21 15.57 -2.84
C TYR A 276 -13.67 15.46 -1.37
N VAL A 277 -14.90 15.93 -1.10
CA VAL A 277 -15.48 15.91 0.24
C VAL A 277 -15.54 14.50 0.82
N GLY A 278 -15.05 14.36 2.04
CA GLY A 278 -15.07 13.10 2.79
C GLY A 278 -13.93 12.16 2.47
N TRP A 279 -12.90 12.64 1.77
CA TRP A 279 -11.60 11.97 1.69
C TRP A 279 -10.73 12.45 2.84
N ASP A 280 -10.04 11.49 3.49
CA ASP A 280 -9.12 11.73 4.60
C ASP A 280 -7.71 12.05 4.10
N SER A 281 -6.84 12.49 5.02
CA SER A 281 -5.40 12.77 4.77
C SER A 281 -5.13 13.81 3.69
N PRO A 282 -5.75 15.02 3.78
CA PRO A 282 -5.61 16.06 2.76
C PRO A 282 -4.17 16.62 2.61
N GLU A 283 -3.26 16.29 3.52
CA GLU A 283 -1.82 16.60 3.42
C GLU A 283 -1.18 16.00 2.16
N TRP A 284 -1.68 14.89 1.64
CA TRP A 284 -1.17 14.26 0.42
C TRP A 284 -1.46 15.04 -0.86
N ILE A 285 -2.42 15.98 -0.83
CA ILE A 285 -2.72 16.83 -1.99
C ILE A 285 -1.48 17.64 -2.41
N GLY A 286 -0.75 18.20 -1.43
CA GLY A 286 0.45 18.98 -1.69
C GLY A 286 1.55 18.17 -2.38
N PHE A 287 1.77 16.94 -1.94
CA PHE A 287 2.75 16.02 -2.55
C PHE A 287 2.35 15.62 -3.98
N ALA A 288 1.06 15.37 -4.22
CA ALA A 288 0.57 15.10 -5.57
C ALA A 288 0.81 16.29 -6.52
N ILE A 289 0.57 17.52 -6.05
CA ILE A 289 0.85 18.75 -6.83
C ILE A 289 2.36 18.85 -7.13
N GLU A 290 3.23 18.63 -6.16
CA GLU A 290 4.69 18.67 -6.33
C GLU A 290 5.17 17.63 -7.34
N CYS A 291 4.67 16.41 -7.25
CA CYS A 291 4.98 15.32 -8.20
C CYS A 291 4.62 15.74 -9.64
N PHE A 292 3.38 16.13 -9.90
CA PHE A 292 2.97 16.56 -11.24
C PHE A 292 3.64 17.84 -11.71
N TYR A 293 3.98 18.76 -10.80
CA TYR A 293 4.76 19.94 -11.13
C TYR A 293 6.16 19.55 -11.64
N ALA A 294 6.81 18.61 -10.93
CA ALA A 294 8.12 18.11 -11.36
C ALA A 294 8.03 17.40 -12.71
N GLU A 295 7.04 16.54 -12.93
CA GLU A 295 6.82 15.87 -14.22
C GLU A 295 6.59 16.85 -15.38
N HIS A 296 5.90 17.98 -15.11
CA HIS A 296 5.61 18.98 -16.14
C HIS A 296 6.84 19.82 -16.52
N HIS A 297 7.83 19.91 -15.63
CA HIS A 297 9.03 20.75 -15.81
C HIS A 297 10.31 19.93 -16.05
N ALA A 298 10.22 18.58 -16.09
CA ALA A 298 11.32 17.68 -16.46
C ALA A 298 11.50 17.65 -17.99
#